data_819439de6b0810c1cc54692c391853df
#
_entry.id   819439de6b0810c1cc54692c391853df
#
_cell.length_a   1.000
_cell.length_b   1.000
_cell.length_c   1.000
_cell.angle_alpha   90.00
_cell.angle_beta   90.00
_cell.angle_gamma   90.00
#
_symmetry.space_group_name_H-M   'P 1'
#
loop_
_entity.id
_entity.type
_entity.pdbx_description
1 polymer ?
#
loop_
_entity_poly.entity_id
_entity_poly.type
_entity_poly.pdbx_seq_one_letter_code
_entity_poly.pdbx_strand_id
1 'polypeptide(L)'
;MDAGANSLSGKVETRVTKGVLDSKYLSKMYEFASPMPKTSFNLKAETLLKGDIADTKAEFNSNIADIDIKSAKFTLKDGSIKSDYKLSVPDLDTLFFVTKRHIRGSLVADGDISKAKDLDLTFNSNIAKGKVAAKLHNDELLADVSSVSANAVLHMFFYPEIADASLNAKIDYNLAQSRGSMKAQVADAVFVKNQTFDLIKQYTKVDMYREHFNGDVSAKIDKESVLASVDLRSKEASIKTAATKLNTKTNKIDTDITLRAKKNEISGRLVGDIDSPKIVIDLEKFMKSEAGKKVEEKVNKVIEKEINKLFKKLF
;
A
#
# COMPACT_ATOMS: atom_id res chain seq x y z
N MET A 1 -12.48 20.53 53.69
CA MET A 1 -13.54 20.61 52.67
C MET A 1 -13.01 19.92 51.42
N ASP A 2 -13.33 18.63 51.27
CA ASP A 2 -13.09 17.96 50.01
C ASP A 2 -14.14 18.45 49.01
N ALA A 3 -13.75 19.44 48.20
CA ALA A 3 -14.50 19.73 47.00
C ALA A 3 -14.23 18.60 46.01
N GLY A 4 -14.96 17.51 46.18
CA GLY A 4 -14.84 16.36 45.31
C GLY A 4 -15.17 16.76 43.87
N ALA A 5 -14.49 16.18 42.90
CA ALA A 5 -14.69 16.39 41.46
C ALA A 5 -16.16 16.27 41.03
N ASN A 6 -16.99 15.60 41.81
CA ASN A 6 -18.44 15.43 41.63
C ASN A 6 -19.25 16.75 41.62
N SER A 7 -18.68 17.86 42.04
CA SER A 7 -19.35 19.19 42.04
C SER A 7 -19.01 20.06 40.85
N LEU A 8 -18.06 19.65 39.97
CA LEU A 8 -17.67 20.45 38.82
C LEU A 8 -18.79 20.38 37.76
N SER A 9 -19.28 21.54 37.38
CA SER A 9 -20.20 21.69 36.26
C SER A 9 -19.91 23.01 35.54
N GLY A 10 -19.95 23.02 34.25
CA GLY A 10 -19.69 24.23 33.47
C GLY A 10 -19.55 23.97 31.98
N LYS A 11 -19.47 25.06 31.25
CA LYS A 11 -19.23 25.07 29.82
C LYS A 11 -18.00 25.94 29.55
N VAL A 12 -17.09 25.39 28.72
CA VAL A 12 -15.91 26.11 28.23
C VAL A 12 -15.98 26.16 26.71
N GLU A 13 -15.87 27.35 26.15
CA GLU A 13 -15.76 27.53 24.69
C GLU A 13 -14.36 28.03 24.38
N THR A 14 -13.71 27.33 23.43
CA THR A 14 -12.38 27.69 22.94
C THR A 14 -12.47 28.04 21.46
N ARG A 15 -11.92 29.18 21.08
CA ARG A 15 -11.79 29.57 19.68
C ARG A 15 -10.39 30.09 19.40
N VAL A 16 -9.74 29.47 18.41
CA VAL A 16 -8.47 29.95 17.86
C VAL A 16 -8.68 30.30 16.41
N THR A 17 -8.28 31.50 16.00
CA THR A 17 -8.36 31.93 14.60
C THR A 17 -6.97 32.28 14.13
N LYS A 18 -6.58 31.77 12.95
CA LYS A 18 -5.25 31.96 12.36
C LYS A 18 -4.11 31.56 13.32
N GLY A 19 -4.33 30.48 14.06
CA GLY A 19 -3.29 29.86 14.87
C GLY A 19 -2.15 29.33 13.99
N VAL A 20 -0.95 29.26 14.54
CA VAL A 20 0.20 28.64 13.90
C VAL A 20 0.75 27.58 14.83
N LEU A 21 0.87 26.36 14.37
CA LEU A 21 1.52 25.29 15.13
C LEU A 21 3.02 25.51 15.16
N ASP A 22 3.59 25.59 16.35
CA ASP A 22 5.04 25.62 16.52
C ASP A 22 5.59 24.17 16.57
N SER A 23 6.28 23.79 15.50
CA SER A 23 6.88 22.47 15.35
C SER A 23 7.88 22.14 16.48
N LYS A 24 8.48 23.14 17.12
CA LYS A 24 9.41 22.95 18.24
C LYS A 24 8.76 22.31 19.47
N TYR A 25 7.49 22.62 19.74
CA TYR A 25 6.76 21.97 20.83
C TYR A 25 6.36 20.56 20.49
N LEU A 26 5.88 20.32 19.26
CA LEU A 26 5.47 19.00 18.81
C LEU A 26 6.66 18.04 18.69
N SER A 27 7.84 18.52 18.27
CA SER A 27 9.06 17.70 18.18
C SER A 27 9.60 17.23 19.54
N LYS A 28 9.16 17.82 20.64
CA LYS A 28 9.45 17.30 21.99
C LYS A 28 8.59 16.08 22.37
N MET A 29 7.45 15.94 21.71
CA MET A 29 6.48 14.86 21.98
C MET A 29 6.59 13.72 20.97
N TYR A 30 7.03 14.04 19.76
CA TYR A 30 7.12 13.11 18.64
C TYR A 30 8.34 13.39 17.77
N GLU A 31 9.10 12.33 17.42
CA GLU A 31 10.25 12.43 16.52
C GLU A 31 9.77 12.39 15.07
N PHE A 32 9.81 13.56 14.41
CA PHE A 32 9.42 13.68 13.02
C PHE A 32 10.53 13.21 12.08
N ALA A 33 10.15 12.62 10.96
CA ALA A 33 11.06 12.18 9.90
C ALA A 33 11.74 13.34 9.16
N SER A 34 11.05 14.48 9.10
CA SER A 34 11.51 15.72 8.51
C SER A 34 10.86 16.90 9.25
N PRO A 35 11.31 18.14 9.06
CA PRO A 35 10.65 19.30 9.64
C PRO A 35 9.17 19.34 9.21
N MET A 36 8.29 19.50 10.20
CA MET A 36 6.87 19.70 9.97
C MET A 36 6.66 20.97 9.13
N PRO A 37 5.83 20.97 8.09
CA PRO A 37 5.51 22.16 7.34
C PRO A 37 4.84 23.21 8.22
N LYS A 38 5.01 24.49 7.88
CA LYS A 38 4.34 25.58 8.59
C LYS A 38 2.83 25.35 8.51
N THR A 39 2.23 25.09 9.67
CA THR A 39 0.82 24.73 9.77
C THR A 39 0.01 25.86 10.39
N SER A 40 -0.87 26.45 9.59
CA SER A 40 -1.87 27.38 10.05
C SER A 40 -3.18 26.65 10.33
N PHE A 41 -3.91 27.07 11.36
CA PHE A 41 -5.14 26.39 11.74
C PHE A 41 -6.18 27.33 12.35
N ASN A 42 -7.43 26.87 12.32
CA ASN A 42 -8.54 27.38 13.12
C ASN A 42 -9.04 26.24 14.00
N LEU A 43 -9.41 26.57 15.24
CA LEU A 43 -9.99 25.61 16.19
C LEU A 43 -11.24 26.22 16.78
N LYS A 44 -12.31 25.45 16.82
CA LYS A 44 -13.48 25.71 17.66
C LYS A 44 -13.68 24.48 18.53
N ALA A 45 -13.83 24.68 19.83
CA ALA A 45 -14.14 23.58 20.75
C ALA A 45 -15.13 24.05 21.80
N GLU A 46 -16.04 23.16 22.15
CA GLU A 46 -17.00 23.32 23.23
C GLU A 46 -16.87 22.12 24.17
N THR A 47 -16.54 22.40 25.42
CA THR A 47 -16.40 21.39 26.47
C THR A 47 -17.47 21.57 27.52
N LEU A 48 -18.23 20.52 27.79
CA LEU A 48 -19.17 20.43 28.88
C LEU A 48 -18.55 19.63 30.04
N LEU A 49 -18.43 20.26 31.19
CA LEU A 49 -17.97 19.63 32.41
C LEU A 49 -19.16 19.14 33.22
N LYS A 50 -19.12 17.87 33.64
CA LYS A 50 -20.19 17.21 34.41
C LYS A 50 -19.55 16.20 35.38
N GLY A 51 -19.31 16.65 36.64
CA GLY A 51 -18.56 15.85 37.60
C GLY A 51 -17.16 15.54 37.09
N ASP A 52 -16.83 14.28 37.01
CA ASP A 52 -15.52 13.78 36.56
C ASP A 52 -15.38 13.72 35.03
N ILE A 53 -16.40 14.09 34.26
CA ILE A 53 -16.39 13.94 32.81
C ILE A 53 -16.35 15.32 32.15
N ALA A 54 -15.38 15.49 31.25
CA ALA A 54 -15.34 16.56 30.27
C ALA A 54 -15.72 16.00 28.88
N ASP A 55 -16.84 16.44 28.33
CA ASP A 55 -17.28 16.03 26.98
C ASP A 55 -17.04 17.21 26.02
N THR A 56 -16.18 17.00 25.03
CA THR A 56 -15.73 18.04 24.11
C THR A 56 -16.18 17.72 22.69
N LYS A 57 -16.78 18.71 22.03
CA LYS A 57 -16.95 18.78 20.58
C LYS A 57 -15.88 19.69 20.02
N ALA A 58 -15.25 19.32 18.90
CA ALA A 58 -14.21 20.16 18.32
C ALA A 58 -14.19 20.09 16.80
N GLU A 59 -13.92 21.22 16.17
CA GLU A 59 -13.62 21.38 14.74
C GLU A 59 -12.22 21.98 14.63
N PHE A 60 -11.29 21.24 14.07
CA PHE A 60 -9.94 21.69 13.76
C PHE A 60 -9.77 21.70 12.23
N ASN A 61 -9.47 22.86 11.67
CA ASN A 61 -9.26 23.02 10.23
C ASN A 61 -7.86 23.61 10.02
N SER A 62 -7.07 22.98 9.18
CA SER A 62 -5.72 23.43 8.87
C SER A 62 -5.37 23.27 7.38
N ASN A 63 -4.20 23.79 6.98
CA ASN A 63 -3.68 23.59 5.63
C ASN A 63 -3.12 22.17 5.37
N ILE A 64 -3.10 21.30 6.39
CA ILE A 64 -2.61 19.91 6.27
C ILE A 64 -3.77 18.92 6.38
N ALA A 65 -4.64 19.10 7.38
CA ALA A 65 -5.74 18.19 7.67
C ALA A 65 -6.86 18.90 8.41
N ASP A 66 -8.08 18.45 8.21
CA ASP A 66 -9.25 18.81 8.99
C ASP A 66 -9.66 17.66 9.89
N ILE A 67 -10.01 17.97 11.13
CA ILE A 67 -10.48 16.99 12.12
C ILE A 67 -11.78 17.48 12.72
N ASP A 68 -12.82 16.65 12.70
CA ASP A 68 -14.11 16.88 13.32
C ASP A 68 -14.34 15.84 14.42
N ILE A 69 -14.63 16.28 15.63
CA ILE A 69 -14.91 15.47 16.81
C ILE A 69 -16.30 15.82 17.32
N LYS A 70 -17.21 14.88 17.27
CA LYS A 70 -18.58 15.07 17.76
C LYS A 70 -18.69 14.91 19.28
N SER A 71 -17.86 14.03 19.85
CA SER A 71 -17.79 13.80 21.29
C SER A 71 -16.45 13.20 21.67
N ALA A 72 -15.67 13.92 22.46
CA ALA A 72 -14.48 13.42 23.13
C ALA A 72 -14.70 13.47 24.63
N LYS A 73 -14.92 12.31 25.25
CA LYS A 73 -15.12 12.19 26.71
C LYS A 73 -13.79 11.92 27.38
N PHE A 74 -13.38 12.83 28.23
CA PHE A 74 -12.22 12.71 29.09
C PHE A 74 -12.68 12.51 30.53
N THR A 75 -12.22 11.46 31.19
CA THR A 75 -12.51 11.20 32.60
C THR A 75 -11.36 11.75 33.44
N LEU A 76 -11.65 12.77 34.27
CA LEU A 76 -10.65 13.47 35.07
C LEU A 76 -9.99 12.57 36.12
N LYS A 77 -10.74 11.59 36.63
CA LYS A 77 -10.31 10.70 37.72
C LYS A 77 -9.17 9.74 37.30
N ASP A 78 -9.26 9.17 36.12
CA ASP A 78 -8.32 8.13 35.66
C ASP A 78 -7.58 8.52 34.39
N GLY A 79 -7.87 9.69 33.81
CA GLY A 79 -7.23 10.19 32.59
C GLY A 79 -7.65 9.46 31.32
N SER A 80 -8.73 8.64 31.38
CA SER A 80 -9.21 7.93 30.21
C SER A 80 -9.86 8.87 29.19
N ILE A 81 -9.67 8.56 27.90
CA ILE A 81 -10.27 9.28 26.77
C ILE A 81 -11.07 8.28 25.92
N LYS A 82 -12.25 8.70 25.49
CA LYS A 82 -13.01 8.05 24.43
C LYS A 82 -13.57 9.09 23.49
N SER A 83 -13.26 9.00 22.20
CA SER A 83 -13.65 9.99 21.19
C SER A 83 -14.01 9.29 19.89
N ASP A 84 -14.99 9.83 19.17
CA ASP A 84 -15.08 9.65 17.72
C ASP A 84 -14.14 10.64 17.01
N TYR A 85 -13.89 10.40 15.74
CA TYR A 85 -13.22 11.37 14.88
C TYR A 85 -13.62 11.20 13.42
N LYS A 86 -13.58 12.31 12.70
CA LYS A 86 -13.55 12.33 11.24
C LYS A 86 -12.34 13.14 10.80
N LEU A 87 -11.54 12.55 9.93
CA LEU A 87 -10.29 13.11 9.41
C LEU A 87 -10.42 13.33 7.90
N SER A 88 -9.99 14.50 7.42
CA SER A 88 -9.84 14.78 5.99
C SER A 88 -8.44 15.33 5.75
N VAL A 89 -7.69 14.68 4.86
CA VAL A 89 -6.36 15.10 4.41
C VAL A 89 -6.43 15.34 2.91
N PRO A 90 -6.42 16.60 2.46
CA PRO A 90 -6.55 16.94 1.04
C PRO A 90 -5.38 16.45 0.19
N ASP A 91 -4.17 16.45 0.76
CA ASP A 91 -2.95 16.00 0.11
C ASP A 91 -2.11 15.17 1.09
N LEU A 92 -2.04 13.85 0.85
CA LEU A 92 -1.30 12.92 1.69
C LEU A 92 0.22 13.17 1.69
N ASP A 93 0.76 13.81 0.66
CA ASP A 93 2.19 14.13 0.60
C ASP A 93 2.60 15.14 1.67
N THR A 94 1.66 15.98 2.12
CA THR A 94 1.87 16.90 3.25
C THR A 94 2.18 16.20 4.56
N LEU A 95 1.85 14.90 4.68
CA LEU A 95 2.13 14.07 5.85
C LEU A 95 3.50 13.38 5.81
N PHE A 96 4.36 13.69 4.83
CA PHE A 96 5.69 13.08 4.70
C PHE A 96 6.51 13.14 6.01
N PHE A 97 6.37 14.23 6.77
CA PHE A 97 7.05 14.42 8.05
C PHE A 97 6.69 13.37 9.12
N VAL A 98 5.54 12.70 8.97
CA VAL A 98 5.08 11.60 9.84
C VAL A 98 5.30 10.25 9.16
N THR A 99 4.88 10.13 7.90
CA THR A 99 4.82 8.84 7.19
C THR A 99 6.17 8.36 6.71
N LYS A 100 7.17 9.26 6.59
CA LYS A 100 8.49 8.99 5.95
C LYS A 100 8.36 8.50 4.49
N ARG A 101 7.19 8.70 3.89
CA ARG A 101 6.87 8.24 2.54
C ARG A 101 6.11 9.32 1.80
N HIS A 102 6.48 9.53 0.55
CA HIS A 102 5.68 10.31 -0.38
C HIS A 102 4.45 9.50 -0.79
N ILE A 103 3.26 10.07 -0.63
CA ILE A 103 2.00 9.40 -0.92
C ILE A 103 1.12 10.38 -1.70
N ARG A 104 0.71 10.02 -2.90
CA ARG A 104 -0.22 10.82 -3.70
C ARG A 104 -1.65 10.62 -3.26
N GLY A 105 -2.47 11.65 -3.44
CA GLY A 105 -3.92 11.59 -3.26
C GLY A 105 -4.38 12.20 -1.96
N SER A 106 -5.63 11.96 -1.65
CA SER A 106 -6.32 12.46 -0.46
C SER A 106 -6.85 11.32 0.39
N LEU A 107 -7.17 11.62 1.64
CA LEU A 107 -7.75 10.67 2.58
C LEU A 107 -8.96 11.32 3.26
N VAL A 108 -10.06 10.56 3.32
CA VAL A 108 -11.15 10.83 4.26
C VAL A 108 -11.36 9.56 5.07
N ALA A 109 -11.29 9.70 6.38
CA ALA A 109 -11.44 8.58 7.29
C ALA A 109 -12.30 8.97 8.49
N ASP A 110 -12.91 7.97 9.10
CA ASP A 110 -13.61 8.10 10.37
C ASP A 110 -13.33 6.90 11.27
N GLY A 111 -13.60 7.07 12.55
CA GLY A 111 -13.41 6.02 13.51
C GLY A 111 -13.58 6.50 14.95
N ASP A 112 -13.14 5.65 15.85
CA ASP A 112 -13.14 5.89 17.28
C ASP A 112 -11.73 5.70 17.84
N ILE A 113 -11.41 6.44 18.89
CA ILE A 113 -10.22 6.26 19.68
C ILE A 113 -10.60 6.14 21.14
N SER A 114 -10.02 5.18 21.84
CA SER A 114 -10.09 5.13 23.29
C SER A 114 -8.72 4.87 23.89
N LYS A 115 -8.41 5.52 24.99
CA LYS A 115 -7.18 5.36 25.74
C LYS A 115 -7.50 5.39 27.22
N ALA A 116 -7.20 4.28 27.89
CA ALA A 116 -7.14 4.18 29.33
C ALA A 116 -5.79 3.53 29.69
N LYS A 117 -5.77 2.29 30.11
CA LYS A 117 -4.56 1.48 30.19
C LYS A 117 -4.05 1.15 28.77
N ASP A 118 -4.96 0.67 27.93
CA ASP A 118 -4.68 0.30 26.54
C ASP A 118 -5.18 1.36 25.56
N LEU A 119 -4.57 1.42 24.39
CA LEU A 119 -4.98 2.25 23.26
C LEU A 119 -5.77 1.38 22.28
N ASP A 120 -7.01 1.76 22.00
CA ASP A 120 -7.81 1.22 20.92
C ASP A 120 -8.14 2.31 19.90
N LEU A 121 -7.98 2.00 18.62
CA LEU A 121 -8.34 2.88 17.52
C LEU A 121 -9.01 2.08 16.42
N THR A 122 -10.12 2.59 15.90
CA THR A 122 -10.74 2.11 14.68
C THR A 122 -10.55 3.13 13.57
N PHE A 123 -10.45 2.65 12.34
CA PHE A 123 -10.24 3.47 11.16
C PHE A 123 -11.05 2.90 10.00
N ASN A 124 -11.85 3.74 9.35
CA ASN A 124 -12.59 3.39 8.14
C ASN A 124 -12.34 4.46 7.09
N SER A 125 -12.08 4.02 5.87
CA SER A 125 -11.83 4.94 4.75
C SER A 125 -12.26 4.34 3.43
N ASN A 126 -12.72 5.20 2.53
CA ASN A 126 -12.83 4.88 1.10
C ASN A 126 -11.57 5.44 0.42
N ILE A 127 -10.61 4.59 0.11
CA ILE A 127 -9.33 4.96 -0.47
C ILE A 127 -8.99 4.04 -1.66
N ALA A 128 -8.23 4.52 -2.63
CA ALA A 128 -7.80 3.75 -3.79
C ALA A 128 -8.98 3.05 -4.51
N LYS A 129 -10.13 3.72 -4.60
CA LYS A 129 -11.40 3.25 -5.21
C LYS A 129 -12.06 2.06 -4.49
N GLY A 130 -11.63 1.71 -3.30
CA GLY A 130 -12.18 0.64 -2.48
C GLY A 130 -12.37 1.07 -1.02
N LYS A 131 -12.42 0.11 -0.12
CA LYS A 131 -12.62 0.33 1.32
C LYS A 131 -11.49 -0.25 2.13
N VAL A 132 -11.09 0.46 3.17
CA VAL A 132 -10.14 -0.01 4.17
C VAL A 132 -10.77 0.17 5.55
N ALA A 133 -10.83 -0.90 6.32
CA ALA A 133 -11.20 -0.89 7.72
C ALA A 133 -10.03 -1.41 8.54
N ALA A 134 -9.62 -0.69 9.57
CA ALA A 134 -8.52 -1.12 10.43
C ALA A 134 -8.85 -0.95 11.91
N LYS A 135 -8.20 -1.77 12.73
CA LYS A 135 -8.25 -1.71 14.19
C LYS A 135 -6.83 -1.78 14.71
N LEU A 136 -6.51 -0.87 15.60
CA LEU A 136 -5.26 -0.88 16.34
C LEU A 136 -5.57 -1.12 17.82
N HIS A 137 -4.93 -2.12 18.42
CA HIS A 137 -4.91 -2.34 19.85
C HIS A 137 -3.48 -2.28 20.33
N ASN A 138 -3.12 -1.23 21.05
CA ASN A 138 -1.74 -0.88 21.39
C ASN A 138 -0.85 -0.83 20.13
N ASP A 139 -0.03 -1.86 19.90
CA ASP A 139 0.86 -1.98 18.75
C ASP A 139 0.35 -2.95 17.68
N GLU A 140 -0.75 -3.68 17.95
CA GLU A 140 -1.31 -4.68 17.04
C GLU A 140 -2.32 -4.05 16.09
N LEU A 141 -1.96 -3.96 14.81
CA LEU A 141 -2.78 -3.46 13.73
C LEU A 141 -3.39 -4.60 12.93
N LEU A 142 -4.70 -4.65 12.85
CA LEU A 142 -5.45 -5.52 11.95
C LEU A 142 -6.17 -4.68 10.91
N ALA A 143 -6.03 -5.00 9.62
CA ALA A 143 -6.74 -4.28 8.57
C ALA A 143 -7.38 -5.23 7.55
N ASP A 144 -8.60 -4.89 7.17
CA ASP A 144 -9.35 -5.49 6.08
C ASP A 144 -9.45 -4.49 4.92
N VAL A 145 -9.00 -4.93 3.76
CA VAL A 145 -9.02 -4.18 2.50
C VAL A 145 -10.02 -4.83 1.57
N SER A 146 -10.95 -4.07 1.02
CA SER A 146 -12.03 -4.58 0.17
C SER A 146 -12.12 -3.82 -1.14
N SER A 147 -12.01 -4.56 -2.25
CA SER A 147 -12.19 -4.08 -3.63
C SER A 147 -11.35 -2.85 -3.98
N VAL A 148 -10.14 -2.78 -3.46
CA VAL A 148 -9.21 -1.68 -3.73
C VAL A 148 -8.56 -1.89 -5.10
N SER A 149 -8.45 -0.82 -5.90
CA SER A 149 -7.77 -0.87 -7.19
C SER A 149 -6.25 -0.98 -7.03
N ALA A 150 -5.65 -2.02 -7.61
CA ALA A 150 -4.21 -2.22 -7.62
C ALA A 150 -3.46 -1.02 -8.22
N ASN A 151 -3.91 -0.53 -9.37
CA ASN A 151 -3.31 0.65 -10.02
C ASN A 151 -3.42 1.90 -9.17
N ALA A 152 -4.56 2.12 -8.49
CA ALA A 152 -4.69 3.25 -7.59
C ALA A 152 -3.69 3.18 -6.43
N VAL A 153 -3.46 2.00 -5.85
CA VAL A 153 -2.46 1.80 -4.80
C VAL A 153 -1.04 2.04 -5.33
N LEU A 154 -0.70 1.45 -6.48
CA LEU A 154 0.61 1.64 -7.09
C LEU A 154 0.87 3.13 -7.40
N HIS A 155 -0.13 3.82 -7.97
CA HIS A 155 -0.05 5.25 -8.23
C HIS A 155 0.16 6.08 -6.95
N MET A 156 -0.55 5.74 -5.87
CA MET A 156 -0.39 6.43 -4.58
C MET A 156 1.05 6.36 -4.05
N PHE A 157 1.73 5.23 -4.23
CA PHE A 157 3.09 5.02 -3.74
C PHE A 157 4.18 5.24 -4.79
N PHE A 158 3.87 5.89 -5.93
CA PHE A 158 4.81 6.19 -7.02
C PHE A 158 5.39 4.95 -7.71
N TYR A 159 4.74 3.79 -7.58
CA TYR A 159 5.14 2.59 -8.31
C TYR A 159 4.55 2.57 -9.73
N PRO A 160 5.22 1.88 -10.68
CA PRO A 160 4.69 1.68 -12.03
C PRO A 160 3.35 0.96 -11.99
N GLU A 161 2.41 1.40 -12.81
CA GLU A 161 1.15 0.69 -13.02
C GLU A 161 1.42 -0.56 -13.86
N ILE A 162 1.28 -1.74 -13.27
CA ILE A 162 1.62 -3.03 -13.92
C ILE A 162 0.38 -3.83 -14.31
N ALA A 163 -0.71 -3.68 -13.60
CA ALA A 163 -1.95 -4.37 -13.86
C ALA A 163 -3.15 -3.61 -13.30
N ASP A 164 -4.24 -3.57 -14.03
CA ASP A 164 -5.54 -3.18 -13.49
C ASP A 164 -6.18 -4.39 -12.84
N ALA A 165 -6.50 -4.29 -11.54
CA ALA A 165 -7.02 -5.39 -10.74
C ALA A 165 -7.78 -4.87 -9.53
N SER A 166 -8.70 -5.69 -9.02
CA SER A 166 -9.33 -5.49 -7.71
C SER A 166 -8.62 -6.35 -6.66
N LEU A 167 -8.34 -5.75 -5.49
CA LEU A 167 -7.64 -6.39 -4.39
C LEU A 167 -8.55 -6.47 -3.15
N ASN A 168 -8.60 -7.67 -2.56
CA ASN A 168 -9.10 -7.87 -1.21
C ASN A 168 -7.95 -8.39 -0.35
N ALA A 169 -7.68 -7.78 0.81
CA ALA A 169 -6.56 -8.20 1.62
C ALA A 169 -6.88 -8.17 3.12
N LYS A 170 -6.19 -9.04 3.85
CA LYS A 170 -6.10 -9.01 5.32
C LYS A 170 -4.66 -8.76 5.72
N ILE A 171 -4.48 -7.82 6.61
CA ILE A 171 -3.17 -7.40 7.11
C ILE A 171 -3.17 -7.55 8.62
N ASP A 172 -2.11 -8.14 9.14
CA ASP A 172 -1.81 -8.27 10.55
C ASP A 172 -0.38 -7.74 10.75
N TYR A 173 -0.22 -6.69 11.57
CA TYR A 173 1.06 -6.01 11.69
C TYR A 173 1.28 -5.46 13.10
N ASN A 174 2.44 -5.78 13.69
CA ASN A 174 2.88 -5.22 14.95
C ASN A 174 3.78 -4.00 14.69
N LEU A 175 3.33 -2.82 15.13
CA LEU A 175 4.02 -1.55 14.90
C LEU A 175 5.36 -1.46 15.65
N ALA A 176 5.40 -1.91 16.91
CA ALA A 176 6.60 -1.84 17.74
C ALA A 176 7.71 -2.77 17.22
N GLN A 177 7.34 -3.96 16.76
CA GLN A 177 8.28 -4.94 16.22
C GLN A 177 8.59 -4.71 14.73
N SER A 178 7.78 -3.91 14.02
CA SER A 178 7.82 -3.74 12.58
C SER A 178 7.70 -5.08 11.83
N ARG A 179 6.80 -5.96 12.29
CA ARG A 179 6.59 -7.30 11.76
C ARG A 179 5.14 -7.54 11.46
N GLY A 180 4.89 -8.33 10.41
CA GLY A 180 3.52 -8.66 10.08
C GLY A 180 3.38 -9.60 8.92
N SER A 181 2.12 -9.79 8.52
CA SER A 181 1.76 -10.60 7.37
C SER A 181 0.60 -9.96 6.60
N MET A 182 0.56 -10.25 5.31
CA MET A 182 -0.54 -9.88 4.44
C MET A 182 -0.95 -11.11 3.63
N LYS A 183 -2.26 -11.28 3.47
CA LYS A 183 -2.85 -12.22 2.51
C LYS A 183 -3.84 -11.43 1.66
N ALA A 184 -3.67 -11.48 0.35
CA ALA A 184 -4.52 -10.77 -0.59
C ALA A 184 -5.03 -11.70 -1.68
N GLN A 185 -6.26 -11.47 -2.10
CA GLN A 185 -6.86 -12.03 -3.30
C GLN A 185 -6.86 -10.96 -4.39
N VAL A 186 -6.37 -11.33 -5.54
CA VAL A 186 -6.37 -10.52 -6.76
C VAL A 186 -7.50 -11.00 -7.64
N ALA A 187 -8.35 -10.10 -8.07
CA ALA A 187 -9.45 -10.41 -8.96
C ALA A 187 -9.37 -9.57 -10.23
N ASP A 188 -9.63 -10.24 -11.36
CA ASP A 188 -9.77 -9.65 -12.69
C ASP A 188 -8.55 -8.82 -13.13
N ALA A 189 -7.34 -9.30 -12.84
CA ALA A 189 -6.13 -8.57 -13.20
C ALA A 189 -5.84 -8.64 -14.69
N VAL A 190 -5.74 -7.47 -15.31
CA VAL A 190 -5.36 -7.28 -16.72
C VAL A 190 -4.07 -6.48 -16.76
N PHE A 191 -3.02 -7.05 -17.35
CA PHE A 191 -1.71 -6.42 -17.38
C PHE A 191 -1.61 -5.29 -18.39
N VAL A 192 -0.86 -4.25 -18.06
CA VAL A 192 -0.52 -3.18 -18.99
C VAL A 192 0.58 -3.63 -19.96
N LYS A 193 0.70 -2.93 -21.09
CA LYS A 193 1.69 -3.24 -22.14
C LYS A 193 3.11 -3.25 -21.60
N ASN A 194 3.85 -4.32 -21.90
CA ASN A 194 5.28 -4.44 -21.67
C ASN A 194 5.94 -5.38 -22.68
N GLN A 195 7.25 -5.20 -22.93
CA GLN A 195 8.00 -5.95 -23.93
C GLN A 195 8.01 -7.47 -23.67
N THR A 196 8.04 -7.90 -22.42
CA THR A 196 8.06 -9.32 -22.07
C THR A 196 6.79 -10.02 -22.54
N PHE A 197 5.64 -9.41 -22.34
CA PHE A 197 4.35 -9.98 -22.76
C PHE A 197 4.15 -9.91 -24.27
N ASP A 198 4.72 -8.92 -24.95
CA ASP A 198 4.76 -8.88 -26.41
C ASP A 198 5.55 -10.07 -26.99
N LEU A 199 6.69 -10.41 -26.41
CA LEU A 199 7.45 -11.59 -26.79
C LEU A 199 6.67 -12.89 -26.52
N ILE A 200 6.03 -13.02 -25.36
CA ILE A 200 5.20 -14.16 -25.03
C ILE A 200 4.09 -14.35 -26.09
N LYS A 201 3.37 -13.27 -26.42
CA LYS A 201 2.32 -13.28 -27.46
C LYS A 201 2.86 -13.72 -28.81
N GLN A 202 4.05 -13.24 -29.19
CA GLN A 202 4.69 -13.61 -30.45
C GLN A 202 4.95 -15.11 -30.57
N TYR A 203 5.45 -15.74 -29.50
CA TYR A 203 5.92 -17.12 -29.52
C TYR A 203 4.87 -18.16 -29.10
N THR A 204 4.00 -17.80 -28.15
CA THR A 204 2.99 -18.72 -27.60
C THR A 204 1.60 -18.53 -28.19
N LYS A 205 1.35 -17.40 -28.87
CA LYS A 205 0.03 -16.97 -29.36
C LYS A 205 -0.96 -16.67 -28.20
N VAL A 206 -0.50 -16.59 -26.96
CA VAL A 206 -1.30 -16.15 -25.83
C VAL A 206 -1.14 -14.63 -25.67
N ASP A 207 -2.25 -13.92 -25.68
CA ASP A 207 -2.29 -12.48 -25.49
C ASP A 207 -2.51 -12.16 -24.01
N MET A 208 -1.41 -11.97 -23.28
CA MET A 208 -1.43 -11.69 -21.84
C MET A 208 -2.25 -10.45 -21.47
N TYR A 209 -2.47 -9.53 -22.41
CA TYR A 209 -3.28 -8.31 -22.20
C TYR A 209 -4.80 -8.55 -22.30
N ARG A 210 -5.21 -9.73 -22.79
CA ARG A 210 -6.61 -10.15 -22.86
C ARG A 210 -6.96 -11.23 -21.86
N GLU A 211 -5.96 -11.72 -21.15
CA GLU A 211 -6.15 -12.69 -20.09
C GLU A 211 -6.53 -11.97 -18.79
N HIS A 212 -7.54 -12.48 -18.11
CA HIS A 212 -8.04 -12.01 -16.83
C HIS A 212 -7.50 -12.95 -15.75
N PHE A 213 -6.58 -12.43 -14.94
CA PHE A 213 -5.92 -13.23 -13.91
C PHE A 213 -6.63 -13.08 -12.56
N ASN A 214 -6.77 -14.20 -11.88
CA ASN A 214 -7.25 -14.27 -10.51
C ASN A 214 -6.24 -15.08 -9.70
N GLY A 215 -6.14 -14.82 -8.42
CA GLY A 215 -5.26 -15.60 -7.55
C GLY A 215 -4.90 -14.93 -6.25
N ASP A 216 -3.82 -15.44 -5.66
CA ASP A 216 -3.44 -15.09 -4.31
C ASP A 216 -2.05 -14.43 -4.27
N VAL A 217 -1.93 -13.46 -3.38
CA VAL A 217 -0.67 -12.83 -2.99
C VAL A 217 -0.53 -12.95 -1.48
N SER A 218 0.63 -13.35 -1.02
CA SER A 218 0.95 -13.34 0.41
C SER A 218 2.29 -12.68 0.66
N ALA A 219 2.43 -12.05 1.82
CA ALA A 219 3.69 -11.46 2.24
C ALA A 219 3.91 -11.65 3.74
N LYS A 220 5.17 -11.84 4.12
CA LYS A 220 5.67 -11.74 5.49
C LYS A 220 6.62 -10.57 5.57
N ILE A 221 6.43 -9.72 6.55
CA ILE A 221 7.19 -8.49 6.77
C ILE A 221 8.01 -8.66 8.03
N ASP A 222 9.31 -8.39 7.97
CA ASP A 222 10.22 -8.31 9.10
C ASP A 222 11.12 -7.10 8.90
N LYS A 223 10.74 -6.00 9.52
CA LYS A 223 11.36 -4.68 9.35
C LYS A 223 11.39 -4.26 7.86
N GLU A 224 12.58 -4.05 7.32
CA GLU A 224 12.77 -3.68 5.92
C GLU A 224 12.71 -4.88 4.95
N SER A 225 12.69 -6.10 5.47
CA SER A 225 12.64 -7.32 4.66
C SER A 225 11.22 -7.78 4.46
N VAL A 226 10.84 -8.02 3.20
CA VAL A 226 9.54 -8.59 2.85
C VAL A 226 9.77 -9.85 2.03
N LEU A 227 9.16 -10.95 2.47
CA LEU A 227 9.12 -12.21 1.74
C LEU A 227 7.71 -12.41 1.18
N ALA A 228 7.56 -12.34 -0.14
CA ALA A 228 6.27 -12.42 -0.80
C ALA A 228 6.16 -13.65 -1.72
N SER A 229 4.93 -14.05 -2.01
CA SER A 229 4.59 -15.08 -3.01
C SER A 229 3.38 -14.62 -3.81
N VAL A 230 3.38 -14.94 -5.10
CA VAL A 230 2.30 -14.62 -6.03
C VAL A 230 1.92 -15.91 -6.80
N ASP A 231 0.63 -16.22 -6.90
CA ASP A 231 0.08 -17.26 -7.77
C ASP A 231 -1.15 -16.70 -8.48
N LEU A 232 -0.96 -16.25 -9.71
CA LEU A 232 -2.02 -15.70 -10.56
C LEU A 232 -2.29 -16.65 -11.73
N ARG A 233 -3.56 -16.86 -12.03
CA ARG A 233 -4.01 -17.78 -13.10
C ARG A 233 -5.13 -17.16 -13.90
N SER A 234 -5.06 -17.40 -15.20
CA SER A 234 -6.11 -17.12 -16.16
C SER A 234 -6.53 -18.39 -16.88
N LYS A 235 -7.33 -18.26 -17.92
CA LYS A 235 -7.77 -19.41 -18.75
C LYS A 235 -6.59 -20.10 -19.46
N GLU A 236 -5.65 -19.33 -20.01
CA GLU A 236 -4.57 -19.86 -20.84
C GLU A 236 -3.17 -19.62 -20.27
N ALA A 237 -3.06 -18.87 -19.13
CA ALA A 237 -1.78 -18.51 -18.57
C ALA A 237 -1.74 -18.57 -17.05
N SER A 238 -0.54 -18.67 -16.48
CA SER A 238 -0.31 -18.46 -15.05
C SER A 238 1.02 -17.77 -14.80
N ILE A 239 1.08 -17.01 -13.71
CA ILE A 239 2.28 -16.31 -13.23
C ILE A 239 2.49 -16.71 -11.79
N LYS A 240 3.67 -17.23 -11.47
CA LYS A 240 4.04 -17.63 -10.11
C LYS A 240 5.38 -17.04 -9.73
N THR A 241 5.45 -16.55 -8.50
CA THR A 241 6.69 -16.30 -7.81
C THR A 241 6.67 -17.03 -6.48
N ALA A 242 7.81 -17.50 -6.04
CA ALA A 242 7.95 -18.11 -4.73
C ALA A 242 9.13 -17.46 -4.01
N ALA A 243 8.92 -17.10 -2.72
CA ALA A 243 9.94 -16.50 -1.89
C ALA A 243 10.57 -15.22 -2.50
N THR A 244 9.73 -14.35 -3.09
CA THR A 244 10.15 -13.02 -3.55
C THR A 244 10.72 -12.23 -2.40
N LYS A 245 12.01 -11.91 -2.49
CA LYS A 245 12.71 -11.08 -1.50
C LYS A 245 12.63 -9.62 -1.92
N LEU A 246 12.01 -8.82 -1.09
CA LEU A 246 11.98 -7.36 -1.24
C LEU A 246 12.70 -6.73 -0.05
N ASN A 247 13.49 -5.71 -0.32
CA ASN A 247 14.09 -4.88 0.73
C ASN A 247 13.64 -3.43 0.52
N THR A 248 12.80 -2.95 1.42
CA THR A 248 12.17 -1.62 1.31
C THR A 248 13.14 -0.47 1.61
N LYS A 249 14.26 -0.74 2.31
CA LYS A 249 15.29 0.26 2.59
C LYS A 249 16.22 0.47 1.40
N THR A 250 16.63 -0.62 0.74
CA THR A 250 17.50 -0.57 -0.44
C THR A 250 16.73 -0.52 -1.75
N ASN A 251 15.39 -0.60 -1.69
CA ASN A 251 14.48 -0.64 -2.84
C ASN A 251 14.81 -1.76 -3.84
N LYS A 252 15.20 -2.95 -3.35
CA LYS A 252 15.62 -4.07 -4.21
C LYS A 252 14.62 -5.21 -4.17
N ILE A 253 14.47 -5.87 -5.33
CA ILE A 253 13.69 -7.09 -5.52
C ILE A 253 14.58 -8.20 -6.06
N ASP A 254 14.33 -9.42 -5.61
CA ASP A 254 14.95 -10.64 -6.12
C ASP A 254 13.98 -11.81 -5.97
N THR A 255 13.59 -12.41 -7.09
CA THR A 255 12.68 -13.56 -7.10
C THR A 255 12.79 -14.38 -8.37
N ASP A 256 12.61 -15.69 -8.23
CA ASP A 256 12.33 -16.55 -9.36
C ASP A 256 10.88 -16.35 -9.82
N ILE A 257 10.69 -16.23 -11.12
CA ILE A 257 9.39 -16.12 -11.77
C ILE A 257 9.19 -17.27 -12.74
N THR A 258 8.03 -17.90 -12.66
CA THR A 258 7.58 -18.89 -13.63
C THR A 258 6.31 -18.41 -14.29
N LEU A 259 6.33 -18.32 -15.59
CA LEU A 259 5.21 -17.95 -16.42
C LEU A 259 4.85 -19.14 -17.31
N ARG A 260 3.57 -19.54 -17.28
CA ARG A 260 3.03 -20.53 -18.21
C ARG A 260 2.06 -19.87 -19.16
N ALA A 261 2.18 -20.21 -20.45
CA ALA A 261 1.26 -19.78 -21.49
C ALA A 261 0.94 -21.00 -22.36
N LYS A 262 -0.25 -21.58 -22.19
CA LYS A 262 -0.63 -22.92 -22.72
C LYS A 262 0.36 -24.00 -22.25
N LYS A 263 1.03 -24.66 -23.23
CA LYS A 263 2.02 -25.72 -22.98
C LYS A 263 3.44 -25.17 -22.74
N ASN A 264 3.64 -23.86 -22.91
CA ASN A 264 4.97 -23.26 -22.78
C ASN A 264 5.19 -22.77 -21.36
N GLU A 265 6.32 -23.14 -20.79
CA GLU A 265 6.79 -22.61 -19.51
C GLU A 265 8.04 -21.76 -19.75
N ILE A 266 8.03 -20.57 -19.22
CA ILE A 266 9.14 -19.61 -19.25
C ILE A 266 9.54 -19.35 -17.83
N SER A 267 10.74 -19.73 -17.47
CA SER A 267 11.33 -19.45 -16.17
C SER A 267 12.32 -18.30 -16.29
N GLY A 268 12.44 -17.53 -15.24
CA GLY A 268 13.38 -16.42 -15.18
C GLY A 268 13.53 -15.91 -13.76
N ARG A 269 14.28 -14.85 -13.63
CA ARG A 269 14.51 -14.15 -12.36
C ARG A 269 14.16 -12.69 -12.52
N LEU A 270 13.40 -12.14 -11.58
CA LEU A 270 13.06 -10.72 -11.50
C LEU A 270 13.99 -10.10 -10.47
N VAL A 271 14.83 -9.15 -10.88
CA VAL A 271 15.89 -8.57 -10.05
C VAL A 271 16.03 -7.07 -10.26
N GLY A 272 16.64 -6.38 -9.30
CA GLY A 272 16.99 -4.97 -9.42
C GLY A 272 16.16 -4.06 -8.54
N ASP A 273 15.87 -2.86 -9.02
CA ASP A 273 15.07 -1.90 -8.27
C ASP A 273 13.58 -2.22 -8.39
N ILE A 274 12.83 -2.07 -7.27
CA ILE A 274 11.38 -2.34 -7.24
C ILE A 274 10.65 -1.44 -8.26
N ASP A 275 11.13 -0.21 -8.47
CA ASP A 275 10.52 0.76 -9.38
C ASP A 275 10.80 0.43 -10.86
N SER A 276 11.85 -0.33 -11.14
CA SER A 276 12.29 -0.69 -12.49
C SER A 276 12.93 -2.08 -12.54
N PRO A 277 12.18 -3.13 -12.20
CA PRO A 277 12.74 -4.47 -12.12
C PRO A 277 13.10 -5.01 -13.51
N LYS A 278 14.15 -5.83 -13.57
CA LYS A 278 14.60 -6.50 -14.79
C LYS A 278 14.26 -7.98 -14.73
N ILE A 279 13.68 -8.50 -15.81
CA ILE A 279 13.45 -9.93 -15.97
C ILE A 279 14.65 -10.52 -16.70
N VAL A 280 15.32 -11.48 -16.07
CA VAL A 280 16.39 -12.31 -16.65
C VAL A 280 15.81 -13.67 -16.97
N ILE A 281 15.59 -13.95 -18.24
CA ILE A 281 15.00 -15.23 -18.68
C ILE A 281 16.06 -16.32 -18.61
N ASP A 282 15.67 -17.50 -18.12
CA ASP A 282 16.48 -18.72 -18.21
C ASP A 282 16.44 -19.25 -19.65
N LEU A 283 17.45 -18.81 -20.43
CA LEU A 283 17.55 -19.12 -21.86
C LEU A 283 17.64 -20.63 -22.11
N GLU A 284 18.31 -21.39 -21.24
CA GLU A 284 18.45 -22.83 -21.40
C GLU A 284 17.09 -23.56 -21.30
N LYS A 285 16.33 -23.22 -20.26
CA LYS A 285 14.97 -23.74 -20.09
C LYS A 285 14.03 -23.24 -21.18
N PHE A 286 14.15 -21.97 -21.56
CA PHE A 286 13.34 -21.40 -22.64
C PHE A 286 13.58 -22.13 -23.98
N MET A 287 14.83 -22.40 -24.37
CA MET A 287 15.17 -23.08 -25.61
C MET A 287 14.66 -24.55 -25.65
N LYS A 288 14.54 -25.18 -24.49
CA LYS A 288 13.95 -26.53 -24.35
C LYS A 288 12.42 -26.53 -24.49
N SER A 289 11.74 -25.39 -24.38
CA SER A 289 10.30 -25.25 -24.52
C SER A 289 9.86 -25.34 -26.01
N GLU A 290 8.57 -25.60 -26.25
CA GLU A 290 8.03 -25.58 -27.62
C GLU A 290 8.18 -24.20 -28.29
N ALA A 291 8.09 -23.11 -27.49
CA ALA A 291 8.31 -21.75 -27.97
C ALA A 291 9.78 -21.53 -28.35
N GLY A 292 10.72 -21.99 -27.54
CA GLY A 292 12.16 -21.89 -27.79
C GLY A 292 12.56 -22.66 -29.07
N LYS A 293 12.09 -23.89 -29.25
CA LYS A 293 12.33 -24.69 -30.47
C LYS A 293 11.84 -23.95 -31.72
N LYS A 294 10.69 -23.30 -31.69
CA LYS A 294 10.19 -22.48 -32.80
C LYS A 294 11.05 -21.26 -33.09
N VAL A 295 11.67 -20.68 -32.07
CA VAL A 295 12.64 -19.60 -32.24
C VAL A 295 13.89 -20.11 -32.93
N GLU A 296 14.44 -21.22 -32.45
CA GLU A 296 15.62 -21.88 -33.03
C GLU A 296 15.40 -22.24 -34.51
N GLU A 297 14.26 -22.86 -34.85
CA GLU A 297 13.90 -23.16 -36.23
C GLU A 297 13.82 -21.93 -37.13
N LYS A 298 13.26 -20.78 -36.59
CA LYS A 298 13.20 -19.54 -37.37
C LYS A 298 14.56 -18.93 -37.57
N VAL A 299 15.40 -18.93 -36.54
CA VAL A 299 16.77 -18.40 -36.61
C VAL A 299 17.58 -19.22 -37.59
N ASN A 300 17.51 -20.55 -37.52
CA ASN A 300 18.20 -21.44 -38.43
C ASN A 300 17.74 -21.25 -39.91
N LYS A 301 16.43 -21.10 -40.16
CA LYS A 301 15.89 -20.76 -41.47
C LYS A 301 16.37 -19.43 -42.03
N VAL A 302 16.53 -18.41 -41.15
CA VAL A 302 17.08 -17.12 -41.57
C VAL A 302 18.56 -17.24 -41.90
N ILE A 303 19.33 -17.94 -41.04
CA ILE A 303 20.74 -18.21 -41.27
C ILE A 303 20.94 -19.01 -42.59
N GLU A 304 20.21 -20.08 -42.80
CA GLU A 304 20.24 -20.85 -44.05
C GLU A 304 19.92 -19.99 -45.28
N LYS A 305 18.91 -19.11 -45.17
CA LYS A 305 18.51 -18.22 -46.26
C LYS A 305 19.61 -17.19 -46.59
N GLU A 306 20.29 -16.66 -45.58
CA GLU A 306 21.40 -15.73 -45.80
C GLU A 306 22.66 -16.44 -46.32
N ILE A 307 22.96 -17.65 -45.82
CA ILE A 307 24.03 -18.48 -46.33
C ILE A 307 23.77 -18.82 -47.80
N ASN A 308 22.55 -19.26 -48.15
CA ASN A 308 22.18 -19.58 -49.53
C ASN A 308 22.24 -18.36 -50.47
N LYS A 309 21.93 -17.17 -50.00
CA LYS A 309 22.12 -15.91 -50.76
C LYS A 309 23.59 -15.58 -50.97
N LEU A 310 24.44 -15.83 -49.98
CA LEU A 310 25.87 -15.65 -50.09
C LEU A 310 26.48 -16.63 -51.10
N PHE A 311 26.10 -17.92 -51.04
CA PHE A 311 26.54 -18.92 -52.03
C PHE A 311 26.10 -18.57 -53.45
N LYS A 312 24.85 -18.12 -53.67
CA LYS A 312 24.37 -17.67 -54.99
C LYS A 312 25.06 -16.40 -55.54
N LYS A 313 25.75 -15.63 -54.69
CA LYS A 313 26.55 -14.46 -55.12
C LYS A 313 28.00 -14.79 -55.38
N LEU A 314 28.47 -15.94 -54.92
CA LEU A 314 29.86 -16.38 -55.02
C LEU A 314 30.07 -17.39 -56.19
N PHE A 315 29.00 -17.97 -56.71
CA PHE A 315 28.96 -18.82 -57.86
C PHE A 315 27.92 -18.36 -58.88
#